data_062f6e177d5f6693b2563a62ff55ea32
#
_entry.id   062f6e177d5f6693b2563a62ff55ea32
#
_cell.length_a   1.000
_cell.length_b   1.000
_cell.length_c   1.000
_cell.angle_alpha   90.00
_cell.angle_beta   90.00
_cell.angle_gamma   90.00
#
_symmetry.space_group_name_H-M   'P 1'
#
loop_
_entity.id
_entity.type
_entity.pdbx_description
1 polymer ?
#
loop_
_entity_poly.entity_id
_entity_poly.type
_entity_poly.pdbx_seq_one_letter_code
_entity_poly.pdbx_strand_id
1 'polypeptide(L)'
;MATDTRAGQAIYNPRTLRLYDLVVLRLSNPLIWRCPTARILALYDQHAGASHLDVGVGTGWYLGRCRFPAPAPRVGLMDLNADSLAFAADRIARYRPETYRVDVLGAPASGIAPFASIGMTYLLHCLPGDIAAKAKAFDTVRPCLADDGVVFGATILSGGIPTTGAARALMRVYNRKGVFSNAADTLPALRAALDRRFRSVEITVVGCVALFVAREPR
;
A
#
# COMPACT_ATOMS: atom_id res chain seq x y z
N MET A 1 8.70 10.82 20.64
CA MET A 1 8.57 9.37 20.89
C MET A 1 8.66 8.68 19.55
N ALA A 2 9.68 7.84 19.34
CA ALA A 2 9.80 7.03 18.12
C ALA A 2 8.63 6.03 18.11
N THR A 3 7.76 6.11 17.14
CA THR A 3 6.64 5.19 16.94
C THR A 3 7.20 3.82 16.57
N ASP A 4 6.96 2.82 17.41
CA ASP A 4 7.48 1.47 17.21
C ASP A 4 6.76 0.78 16.04
N THR A 5 7.39 0.77 14.87
CA THR A 5 6.93 0.08 13.66
C THR A 5 7.24 -1.42 13.67
N ARG A 6 7.95 -1.93 14.70
CA ARG A 6 8.45 -3.31 14.78
C ARG A 6 7.34 -4.36 14.91
N ALA A 7 6.23 -4.04 15.58
CA ALA A 7 5.14 -4.99 15.78
C ALA A 7 4.45 -5.41 14.47
N GLY A 8 4.26 -4.48 13.53
CA GLY A 8 3.72 -4.76 12.20
C GLY A 8 4.69 -5.56 11.30
N GLN A 9 6.00 -5.49 11.58
CA GLN A 9 7.03 -6.19 10.81
C GLN A 9 7.27 -7.63 11.26
N ALA A 10 6.95 -7.98 12.52
CA ALA A 10 7.25 -9.28 13.12
C ALA A 10 6.54 -10.48 12.44
N ILE A 11 5.52 -10.24 11.62
CA ILE A 11 4.75 -11.27 10.91
C ILE A 11 5.40 -11.64 9.56
N TYR A 12 6.31 -10.83 9.04
CA TYR A 12 6.90 -10.98 7.71
C TYR A 12 8.21 -11.77 7.74
N ASN A 13 8.12 -13.10 7.88
CA ASN A 13 9.24 -14.01 7.61
C ASN A 13 8.94 -14.84 6.34
N PRO A 14 9.95 -15.42 5.63
CA PRO A 14 9.76 -16.10 4.35
C PRO A 14 8.73 -17.25 4.35
N ARG A 15 8.52 -17.91 5.50
CA ARG A 15 7.54 -19.01 5.64
C ARG A 15 6.11 -18.48 5.80
N THR A 16 5.95 -17.40 6.57
CA THR A 16 4.63 -16.77 6.77
C THR A 16 4.18 -15.99 5.54
N LEU A 17 5.09 -15.42 4.73
CA LEU A 17 4.76 -14.68 3.50
C LEU A 17 4.04 -15.55 2.45
N ARG A 18 4.42 -16.82 2.28
CA ARG A 18 3.72 -17.73 1.34
C ARG A 18 2.30 -18.07 1.80
N LEU A 19 2.12 -18.31 3.10
CA LEU A 19 0.80 -18.58 3.69
C LEU A 19 -0.06 -17.30 3.71
N TYR A 20 0.57 -16.15 3.88
CA TYR A 20 -0.07 -14.84 3.85
C TYR A 20 -0.84 -14.60 2.54
N ASP A 21 -0.22 -14.87 1.39
CA ASP A 21 -0.89 -14.73 0.08
C ASP A 21 -2.18 -15.55 0.01
N LEU A 22 -2.16 -16.79 0.47
CA LEU A 22 -3.34 -17.67 0.44
C LEU A 22 -4.45 -17.16 1.34
N VAL A 23 -4.12 -16.82 2.59
CA VAL A 23 -5.10 -16.39 3.60
C VAL A 23 -5.65 -15.00 3.29
N VAL A 24 -4.78 -14.04 2.98
CA VAL A 24 -5.20 -12.65 2.75
C VAL A 24 -5.90 -12.51 1.41
N LEU A 25 -5.29 -13.00 0.32
CA LEU A 25 -5.79 -12.73 -1.02
C LEU A 25 -7.01 -13.59 -1.40
N ARG A 26 -7.08 -14.85 -0.90
CA ARG A 26 -8.18 -15.76 -1.26
C ARG A 26 -9.31 -15.81 -0.25
N LEU A 27 -9.03 -15.53 1.04
CA LEU A 27 -10.05 -15.62 2.09
C LEU A 27 -10.41 -14.26 2.68
N SER A 28 -9.43 -13.50 3.20
CA SER A 28 -9.72 -12.26 3.91
C SER A 28 -10.26 -11.18 2.98
N ASN A 29 -9.67 -11.01 1.80
CA ASN A 29 -10.10 -9.98 0.84
C ASN A 29 -11.57 -10.17 0.40
N PRO A 30 -11.99 -11.30 -0.18
CA PRO A 30 -13.36 -11.43 -0.66
C PRO A 30 -14.40 -11.64 0.46
N LEU A 31 -14.07 -12.37 1.53
CA LEU A 31 -15.05 -12.80 2.52
C LEU A 31 -15.17 -11.82 3.70
N ILE A 32 -14.04 -11.30 4.21
CA ILE A 32 -14.02 -10.45 5.40
C ILE A 32 -14.07 -8.99 5.01
N TRP A 33 -13.12 -8.55 4.19
CA TRP A 33 -13.05 -7.16 3.73
C TRP A 33 -14.05 -6.83 2.61
N ARG A 34 -14.63 -7.85 1.98
CA ARG A 34 -15.57 -7.73 0.84
C ARG A 34 -15.00 -6.91 -0.32
N CYS A 35 -13.69 -6.99 -0.50
CA CYS A 35 -12.97 -6.41 -1.63
C CYS A 35 -12.22 -7.54 -2.36
N PRO A 36 -12.78 -8.11 -3.45
CA PRO A 36 -12.11 -9.16 -4.20
C PRO A 36 -10.73 -8.71 -4.67
N THR A 37 -9.72 -9.58 -4.54
CA THR A 37 -8.32 -9.34 -4.95
C THR A 37 -8.22 -8.85 -6.40
N ALA A 38 -9.12 -9.31 -7.28
CA ALA A 38 -9.19 -8.86 -8.67
C ALA A 38 -9.46 -7.34 -8.81
N ARG A 39 -10.18 -6.71 -7.85
CA ARG A 39 -10.41 -5.26 -7.87
C ARG A 39 -9.12 -4.48 -7.65
N ILE A 40 -8.27 -4.98 -6.76
CA ILE A 40 -6.96 -4.37 -6.50
C ILE A 40 -6.00 -4.66 -7.67
N LEU A 41 -6.02 -5.88 -8.22
CA LEU A 41 -5.21 -6.20 -9.40
C LEU A 41 -5.58 -5.30 -10.60
N ALA A 42 -6.87 -5.06 -10.82
CA ALA A 42 -7.34 -4.14 -11.86
C ALA A 42 -6.83 -2.70 -11.64
N LEU A 43 -6.67 -2.26 -10.39
CA LEU A 43 -6.09 -0.96 -10.08
C LEU A 43 -4.62 -0.88 -10.55
N TYR A 44 -3.84 -1.95 -10.33
CA TYR A 44 -2.48 -2.05 -10.88
C TYR A 44 -2.48 -2.06 -12.40
N ASP A 45 -3.32 -2.91 -13.03
CA ASP A 45 -3.42 -3.01 -14.49
C ASP A 45 -3.77 -1.68 -15.17
N GLN A 46 -4.49 -0.79 -14.47
CA GLN A 46 -4.92 0.51 -14.99
C GLN A 46 -3.89 1.63 -14.75
N HIS A 47 -3.11 1.54 -13.67
CA HIS A 47 -2.32 2.68 -13.18
C HIS A 47 -0.82 2.41 -13.04
N ALA A 48 -0.36 1.16 -13.04
CA ALA A 48 1.08 0.88 -13.05
C ALA A 48 1.67 1.26 -14.41
N GLY A 49 2.56 2.25 -14.40
CA GLY A 49 3.23 2.78 -15.59
C GLY A 49 4.44 1.95 -16.04
N ALA A 50 5.10 2.39 -17.11
CA ALA A 50 6.35 1.78 -17.59
C ALA A 50 7.51 1.97 -16.58
N SER A 51 7.43 2.97 -15.71
CA SER A 51 8.25 3.08 -14.49
C SER A 51 7.34 3.14 -13.27
N HIS A 52 7.49 2.18 -12.35
CA HIS A 52 6.58 1.98 -11.21
C HIS A 52 7.34 1.73 -9.92
N LEU A 53 6.99 2.47 -8.86
CA LEU A 53 7.47 2.24 -7.49
C LEU A 53 6.35 1.63 -6.65
N ASP A 54 6.60 0.47 -6.06
CA ASP A 54 5.66 -0.14 -5.12
C ASP A 54 6.14 0.07 -3.68
N VAL A 55 5.29 0.60 -2.83
CA VAL A 55 5.63 1.04 -1.46
C VAL A 55 4.85 0.21 -0.45
N GLY A 56 5.57 -0.43 0.49
CA GLY A 56 5.00 -1.45 1.37
C GLY A 56 4.75 -2.74 0.59
N VAL A 57 5.80 -3.26 -0.03
CA VAL A 57 5.75 -4.28 -1.09
C VAL A 57 5.14 -5.62 -0.68
N GLY A 58 5.14 -5.94 0.64
CA GLY A 58 4.67 -7.23 1.14
C GLY A 58 5.32 -8.40 0.40
N THR A 59 4.50 -9.18 -0.29
CA THR A 59 4.99 -10.34 -1.06
C THR A 59 5.25 -10.04 -2.54
N GLY A 60 5.00 -8.82 -3.02
CA GLY A 60 5.09 -8.50 -4.45
C GLY A 60 4.05 -9.20 -5.35
N TRP A 61 2.98 -9.75 -4.75
CA TRP A 61 2.01 -10.58 -5.46
C TRP A 61 1.32 -9.87 -6.63
N TYR A 62 0.92 -8.61 -6.43
CA TYR A 62 0.28 -7.80 -7.46
C TYR A 62 1.24 -7.49 -8.60
N LEU A 63 2.48 -7.10 -8.31
CA LEU A 63 3.53 -6.85 -9.30
C LEU A 63 3.87 -8.09 -10.15
N GLY A 64 3.81 -9.26 -9.52
CA GLY A 64 4.04 -10.53 -10.22
C GLY A 64 2.96 -10.89 -11.24
N ARG A 65 1.77 -10.25 -11.16
CA ARG A 65 0.56 -10.59 -11.93
C ARG A 65 -0.03 -9.46 -12.75
N CYS A 66 0.22 -8.21 -12.36
CA CYS A 66 -0.27 -7.06 -13.12
C CYS A 66 0.37 -6.99 -14.51
N ARG A 67 -0.31 -6.28 -15.41
CA ARG A 67 0.13 -6.00 -16.77
C ARG A 67 0.74 -4.62 -16.83
N PHE A 68 2.05 -4.56 -16.96
CA PHE A 68 2.73 -3.30 -17.25
C PHE A 68 2.55 -2.91 -18.72
N PRO A 69 2.50 -1.59 -19.05
CA PRO A 69 2.35 -1.12 -20.43
C PRO A 69 3.62 -1.33 -21.28
N ALA A 70 4.74 -1.72 -20.66
CA ALA A 70 6.01 -2.00 -21.32
C ALA A 70 6.48 -3.43 -21.03
N PRO A 71 7.15 -4.11 -21.97
CA PRO A 71 7.67 -5.46 -21.76
C PRO A 71 8.82 -5.52 -20.75
N ALA A 72 9.57 -4.43 -20.60
CA ALA A 72 10.66 -4.26 -19.64
C ALA A 72 10.43 -2.98 -18.80
N PRO A 73 9.49 -2.99 -17.84
CA PRO A 73 9.24 -1.84 -17.00
C PRO A 73 10.42 -1.60 -16.03
N ARG A 74 10.68 -0.35 -15.69
CA ARG A 74 11.51 0.00 -14.54
C ARG A 74 10.66 -0.18 -13.27
N VAL A 75 11.03 -1.13 -12.39
CA VAL A 75 10.27 -1.39 -11.16
C VAL A 75 11.14 -1.11 -9.95
N GLY A 76 10.67 -0.23 -9.07
CA GLY A 76 11.23 0.03 -7.75
C GLY A 76 10.39 -0.64 -6.66
N LEU A 77 11.05 -1.16 -5.64
CA LEU A 77 10.45 -1.75 -4.44
C LEU A 77 10.91 -0.95 -3.22
N MET A 78 9.97 -0.39 -2.45
CA MET A 78 10.28 0.38 -1.24
C MET A 78 9.57 -0.23 -0.04
N ASP A 79 10.34 -0.60 0.98
CA ASP A 79 9.83 -1.13 2.25
C ASP A 79 10.86 -0.88 3.37
N LEU A 80 10.41 -0.86 4.61
CA LEU A 80 11.31 -0.82 5.76
C LEU A 80 11.87 -2.22 6.09
N ASN A 81 11.10 -3.27 5.77
CA ASN A 81 11.45 -4.67 6.04
C ASN A 81 12.31 -5.26 4.91
N ALA A 82 13.55 -5.62 5.23
CA ALA A 82 14.50 -6.20 4.27
C ALA A 82 14.04 -7.58 3.73
N ASP A 83 13.35 -8.39 4.55
CA ASP A 83 12.86 -9.71 4.12
C ASP A 83 11.72 -9.58 3.10
N SER A 84 10.83 -8.59 3.30
CA SER A 84 9.79 -8.26 2.32
C SER A 84 10.40 -7.80 0.99
N LEU A 85 11.41 -6.91 1.04
CA LEU A 85 12.12 -6.47 -0.16
C LEU A 85 12.76 -7.63 -0.91
N ALA A 86 13.50 -8.50 -0.22
CA ALA A 86 14.15 -9.65 -0.83
C ALA A 86 13.13 -10.62 -1.45
N PHE A 87 12.04 -10.93 -0.72
CA PHE A 87 11.00 -11.84 -1.19
C PHE A 87 10.24 -11.29 -2.41
N ALA A 88 9.88 -10.00 -2.40
CA ALA A 88 9.22 -9.36 -3.52
C ALA A 88 10.15 -9.25 -4.73
N ALA A 89 11.44 -8.91 -4.53
CA ALA A 89 12.43 -8.83 -5.59
C ALA A 89 12.63 -10.18 -6.28
N ASP A 90 12.73 -11.28 -5.52
CA ASP A 90 12.82 -12.64 -6.07
C ASP A 90 11.59 -12.98 -6.92
N ARG A 91 10.38 -12.68 -6.43
CA ARG A 91 9.12 -12.93 -7.15
C ARG A 91 9.05 -12.25 -8.51
N ILE A 92 9.60 -11.05 -8.63
CA ILE A 92 9.58 -10.26 -9.87
C ILE A 92 10.97 -10.12 -10.51
N ALA A 93 11.90 -11.03 -10.23
CA ALA A 93 13.29 -10.99 -10.68
C ALA A 93 13.45 -10.77 -12.20
N ARG A 94 12.44 -11.22 -13.01
CA ARG A 94 12.38 -10.96 -14.45
C ARG A 94 12.46 -9.48 -14.83
N TYR A 95 12.04 -8.57 -13.93
CA TYR A 95 12.09 -7.12 -14.15
C TYR A 95 13.36 -6.47 -13.58
N ARG A 96 14.23 -7.22 -12.87
CA ARG A 96 15.44 -6.73 -12.20
C ARG A 96 15.13 -5.49 -11.33
N PRO A 97 14.24 -5.61 -10.33
CA PRO A 97 13.75 -4.46 -9.58
C PRO A 97 14.86 -3.76 -8.79
N GLU A 98 14.76 -2.43 -8.70
CA GLU A 98 15.53 -1.62 -7.76
C GLU A 98 14.91 -1.76 -6.35
N THR A 99 15.74 -1.83 -5.31
CA THR A 99 15.23 -1.96 -3.93
C THR A 99 15.67 -0.80 -3.07
N TYR A 100 14.73 -0.25 -2.29
CA TYR A 100 14.95 0.91 -1.42
C TYR A 100 14.45 0.62 -0.02
N ARG A 101 15.38 0.55 0.95
CA ARG A 101 15.01 0.38 2.35
C ARG A 101 14.74 1.73 2.99
N VAL A 102 13.47 2.13 3.04
CA VAL A 102 13.03 3.45 3.50
C VAL A 102 11.90 3.32 4.51
N ASP A 103 11.98 4.11 5.60
CA ASP A 103 10.83 4.35 6.47
C ASP A 103 9.96 5.44 5.85
N VAL A 104 8.77 5.08 5.40
CA VAL A 104 7.82 6.01 4.76
C VAL A 104 7.28 7.08 5.72
N LEU A 105 7.46 6.91 7.03
CA LEU A 105 7.15 7.93 8.04
C LEU A 105 8.39 8.77 8.40
N GLY A 106 9.53 8.51 7.76
CA GLY A 106 10.79 9.21 7.94
C GLY A 106 10.94 10.51 7.14
N ALA A 107 12.17 10.82 6.77
CA ALA A 107 12.48 11.95 5.89
C ALA A 107 12.05 11.66 4.44
N PRO A 108 11.84 12.71 3.60
CA PRO A 108 11.57 12.53 2.18
C PRO A 108 12.64 11.67 1.49
N ALA A 109 12.20 10.73 0.65
CA ALA A 109 13.09 9.85 -0.07
C ALA A 109 13.77 10.62 -1.22
N SER A 110 15.02 11.05 -1.01
CA SER A 110 15.79 11.81 -1.96
C SER A 110 16.81 10.93 -2.69
N GLY A 111 17.25 11.37 -3.88
CA GLY A 111 18.27 10.67 -4.68
C GLY A 111 17.72 9.45 -5.45
N ILE A 112 16.42 9.24 -5.44
CA ILE A 112 15.74 8.21 -6.24
C ILE A 112 15.15 8.88 -7.48
N ALA A 113 15.50 8.40 -8.66
CA ALA A 113 14.94 8.93 -9.91
C ALA A 113 13.41 8.74 -9.93
N PRO A 114 12.63 9.77 -10.37
CA PRO A 114 11.18 9.72 -10.34
C PRO A 114 10.58 8.55 -11.13
N PHE A 115 9.41 8.09 -10.69
CA PHE A 115 8.59 7.06 -11.31
C PHE A 115 7.29 7.66 -11.85
N ALA A 116 6.78 7.14 -12.96
CA ALA A 116 5.51 7.54 -13.54
C ALA A 116 4.31 7.10 -12.67
N SER A 117 4.48 6.09 -11.83
CA SER A 117 3.43 5.64 -10.93
C SER A 117 4.00 5.14 -9.60
N ILE A 118 3.24 5.38 -8.52
CA ILE A 118 3.54 4.87 -7.18
C ILE A 118 2.33 4.08 -6.66
N GLY A 119 2.54 2.81 -6.31
CA GLY A 119 1.56 1.94 -5.67
C GLY A 119 1.72 1.93 -4.15
N MET A 120 0.62 2.10 -3.39
CA MET A 120 0.60 2.05 -1.92
C MET A 120 -0.56 1.17 -1.45
N THR A 121 -0.45 -0.14 -1.70
CA THR A 121 -1.55 -1.08 -1.47
C THR A 121 -1.38 -1.80 -0.14
N TYR A 122 -2.41 -1.70 0.72
CA TYR A 122 -2.46 -2.31 2.04
C TYR A 122 -1.33 -1.88 3.00
N LEU A 123 -0.80 -0.68 2.80
CA LEU A 123 0.23 -0.08 3.63
C LEU A 123 -0.38 0.78 4.76
N LEU A 124 -1.25 1.75 4.44
CA LEU A 124 -1.65 2.78 5.40
C LEU A 124 -2.27 2.23 6.68
N HIS A 125 -3.12 1.21 6.61
CA HIS A 125 -3.75 0.63 7.80
C HIS A 125 -2.77 -0.13 8.72
N CYS A 126 -1.55 -0.41 8.25
CA CYS A 126 -0.47 -1.00 9.05
C CYS A 126 0.45 0.06 9.68
N LEU A 127 0.46 1.29 9.15
CA LEU A 127 1.27 2.37 9.69
C LEU A 127 0.70 2.87 11.04
N PRO A 128 1.56 3.25 12.00
CA PRO A 128 1.12 3.79 13.28
C PRO A 128 0.45 5.15 13.16
N GLY A 129 -0.43 5.46 14.11
CA GLY A 129 -1.15 6.73 14.18
C GLY A 129 -2.50 6.70 13.46
N ASP A 130 -3.08 7.88 13.27
CA ASP A 130 -4.28 8.12 12.48
C ASP A 130 -3.92 8.48 11.02
N ILE A 131 -4.91 8.64 10.16
CA ILE A 131 -4.68 8.98 8.74
C ILE A 131 -3.87 10.29 8.58
N ALA A 132 -4.01 11.26 9.47
CA ALA A 132 -3.26 12.52 9.36
C ALA A 132 -1.76 12.29 9.56
N ALA A 133 -1.38 11.47 10.53
CA ALA A 133 0.01 11.09 10.78
C ALA A 133 0.55 10.18 9.65
N LYS A 134 -0.24 9.19 9.21
CA LYS A 134 0.12 8.24 8.13
C LYS A 134 0.28 8.91 6.77
N ALA A 135 -0.43 10.02 6.56
CA ALA A 135 -0.35 10.78 5.31
C ALA A 135 1.05 11.35 5.04
N LYS A 136 1.95 11.38 6.05
CA LYS A 136 3.38 11.65 5.87
C LYS A 136 4.02 10.68 4.86
N ALA A 137 3.50 9.46 4.73
CA ALA A 137 3.98 8.51 3.73
C ALA A 137 3.88 9.06 2.29
N PHE A 138 2.83 9.83 1.98
CA PHE A 138 2.72 10.51 0.69
C PHE A 138 3.79 11.58 0.51
N ASP A 139 4.09 12.34 1.57
CA ASP A 139 5.11 13.39 1.55
C ASP A 139 6.51 12.78 1.38
N THR A 140 6.75 11.64 2.03
CA THR A 140 8.02 10.90 1.94
C THR A 140 8.29 10.41 0.53
N VAL A 141 7.28 9.89 -0.18
CA VAL A 141 7.45 9.36 -1.54
C VAL A 141 7.28 10.42 -2.63
N ARG A 142 6.85 11.64 -2.29
CA ARG A 142 6.62 12.72 -3.26
C ARG A 142 7.83 13.00 -4.18
N PRO A 143 9.08 13.04 -3.68
CA PRO A 143 10.26 13.25 -4.54
C PRO A 143 10.48 12.12 -5.56
N CYS A 144 9.91 10.94 -5.32
CA CYS A 144 9.99 9.79 -6.22
C CYS A 144 8.88 9.76 -7.27
N LEU A 145 7.94 10.73 -7.28
CA LEU A 145 6.85 10.82 -8.24
C LEU A 145 7.18 11.81 -9.34
N ALA A 146 7.05 11.42 -10.59
CA ALA A 146 7.12 12.33 -11.73
C ALA A 146 5.99 13.38 -11.67
N ASP A 147 6.17 14.53 -12.33
CA ASP A 147 5.22 15.64 -12.25
C ASP A 147 3.84 15.28 -12.81
N ASP A 148 3.78 14.47 -13.85
CA ASP A 148 2.56 13.90 -14.45
C ASP A 148 2.19 12.53 -13.87
N GLY A 149 2.87 12.11 -12.81
CA GLY A 149 2.75 10.79 -12.21
C GLY A 149 1.44 10.56 -11.46
N VAL A 150 1.14 9.30 -11.20
CA VAL A 150 -0.03 8.86 -10.44
C VAL A 150 0.36 8.11 -9.18
N VAL A 151 -0.28 8.46 -8.06
CA VAL A 151 -0.25 7.64 -6.83
C VAL A 151 -1.57 6.89 -6.73
N PHE A 152 -1.52 5.59 -6.55
CA PHE A 152 -2.71 4.77 -6.34
C PHE A 152 -2.50 3.77 -5.22
N GLY A 153 -3.60 3.23 -4.69
CA GLY A 153 -3.48 2.23 -3.65
C GLY A 153 -4.81 1.79 -3.05
N ALA A 154 -4.68 0.99 -2.01
CA ALA A 154 -5.81 0.44 -1.28
C ALA A 154 -5.54 0.45 0.24
N THR A 155 -6.54 0.78 1.05
CA THR A 155 -6.42 0.68 2.50
C THR A 155 -7.72 0.25 3.15
N ILE A 156 -7.61 -0.54 4.24
CA ILE A 156 -8.76 -0.99 5.03
C ILE A 156 -9.11 0.12 6.04
N LEU A 157 -10.34 0.62 5.96
CA LEU A 157 -10.86 1.64 6.87
C LEU A 157 -11.75 1.04 7.95
N SER A 158 -11.82 1.71 9.10
CA SER A 158 -12.70 1.35 10.22
C SER A 158 -13.96 2.22 10.30
N GLY A 159 -13.94 3.41 9.72
CA GLY A 159 -15.03 4.38 9.81
C GLY A 159 -15.37 5.10 8.50
N GLY A 160 -16.61 5.64 8.42
CA GLY A 160 -17.11 6.32 7.24
C GLY A 160 -17.44 5.42 6.06
N ILE A 161 -17.49 4.09 6.29
CA ILE A 161 -17.78 3.06 5.30
C ILE A 161 -18.65 1.95 5.92
N PRO A 162 -19.40 1.17 5.11
CA PRO A 162 -20.09 -0.03 5.59
C PRO A 162 -19.09 -1.09 6.07
N THR A 163 -19.28 -1.62 7.29
CA THR A 163 -18.44 -2.69 7.85
C THR A 163 -19.30 -3.85 8.36
N THR A 164 -18.83 -5.09 8.17
CA THR A 164 -19.50 -6.27 8.72
C THR A 164 -19.06 -6.54 10.16
N GLY A 165 -19.84 -7.34 10.89
CA GLY A 165 -19.46 -7.80 12.24
C GLY A 165 -18.13 -8.57 12.22
N ALA A 166 -17.93 -9.44 11.23
CA ALA A 166 -16.68 -10.20 11.06
C ALA A 166 -15.48 -9.29 10.80
N ALA A 167 -15.64 -8.29 9.92
CA ALA A 167 -14.58 -7.31 9.65
C ALA A 167 -14.22 -6.51 10.91
N ARG A 168 -15.22 -6.01 11.66
CA ARG A 168 -14.99 -5.30 12.93
C ARG A 168 -14.27 -6.17 13.96
N ALA A 169 -14.66 -7.43 14.09
CA ALA A 169 -14.03 -8.36 15.03
C ALA A 169 -12.57 -8.61 14.66
N LEU A 170 -12.28 -8.88 13.39
CA LEU A 170 -10.90 -9.12 12.92
C LEU A 170 -10.04 -7.86 13.03
N MET A 171 -10.55 -6.68 12.66
CA MET A 171 -9.84 -5.41 12.86
C MET A 171 -9.48 -5.19 14.34
N ARG A 172 -10.40 -5.46 15.27
CA ARG A 172 -10.10 -5.36 16.72
C ARG A 172 -8.96 -6.29 17.14
N VAL A 173 -8.96 -7.53 16.65
CA VAL A 173 -7.88 -8.50 16.93
C VAL A 173 -6.56 -7.99 16.38
N TYR A 174 -6.52 -7.53 15.13
CA TYR A 174 -5.30 -7.05 14.48
C TYR A 174 -4.77 -5.75 15.11
N ASN A 175 -5.65 -4.82 15.49
CA ASN A 175 -5.25 -3.61 16.21
C ASN A 175 -4.66 -3.96 17.59
N ARG A 176 -5.26 -4.91 18.35
CA ARG A 176 -4.70 -5.35 19.64
C ARG A 176 -3.33 -6.03 19.50
N LYS A 177 -3.09 -6.73 18.39
CA LYS A 177 -1.81 -7.39 18.10
C LYS A 177 -0.78 -6.44 17.48
N GLY A 178 -1.11 -5.19 17.21
CA GLY A 178 -0.23 -4.24 16.52
C GLY A 178 0.01 -4.54 15.03
N VAL A 179 -0.76 -5.46 14.44
CA VAL A 179 -0.70 -5.77 12.99
C VAL A 179 -1.33 -4.64 12.18
N PHE A 180 -2.45 -4.13 12.67
CA PHE A 180 -3.11 -2.93 12.15
C PHE A 180 -3.02 -1.80 13.17
N SER A 181 -3.12 -0.59 12.68
CA SER A 181 -3.31 0.63 13.47
C SER A 181 -4.40 1.50 12.85
N ASN A 182 -5.53 0.89 12.44
CA ASN A 182 -6.57 1.56 11.67
C ASN A 182 -7.86 1.86 12.44
N ALA A 183 -7.83 1.77 13.77
CA ALA A 183 -9.03 2.00 14.60
C ALA A 183 -9.65 3.40 14.42
N ALA A 184 -8.84 4.40 14.09
CA ALA A 184 -9.26 5.79 13.81
C ALA A 184 -9.29 6.14 12.31
N ASP A 185 -9.02 5.18 11.42
CA ASP A 185 -8.93 5.45 9.98
C ASP A 185 -10.33 5.56 9.36
N THR A 186 -10.67 6.75 8.87
CA THR A 186 -11.98 7.03 8.29
C THR A 186 -11.87 7.50 6.84
N LEU A 187 -12.94 7.29 6.05
CA LEU A 187 -13.01 7.76 4.67
C LEU A 187 -12.87 9.29 4.54
N PRO A 188 -13.55 10.13 5.37
CA PRO A 188 -13.34 11.58 5.31
C PRO A 188 -11.91 12.00 5.61
N ALA A 189 -11.24 11.34 6.58
CA ALA A 189 -9.84 11.64 6.90
C ALA A 189 -8.89 11.29 5.76
N LEU A 190 -9.10 10.13 5.10
CA LEU A 190 -8.33 9.73 3.92
C LEU A 190 -8.54 10.73 2.77
N ARG A 191 -9.79 11.10 2.47
CA ARG A 191 -10.13 12.11 1.46
C ARG A 191 -9.38 13.41 1.74
N ALA A 192 -9.51 13.96 2.95
CA ALA A 192 -8.88 15.21 3.33
C ALA A 192 -7.33 15.15 3.27
N ALA A 193 -6.73 13.99 3.56
CA ALA A 193 -5.29 13.80 3.49
C ALA A 193 -4.78 13.81 2.04
N LEU A 194 -5.53 13.19 1.12
CA LEU A 194 -5.21 13.17 -0.31
C LEU A 194 -5.47 14.54 -0.96
N ASP A 195 -6.63 15.18 -0.71
CA ASP A 195 -6.99 16.49 -1.29
C ASP A 195 -6.01 17.60 -0.91
N ARG A 196 -5.35 17.50 0.26
CA ARG A 196 -4.28 18.45 0.64
C ARG A 196 -3.02 18.31 -0.21
N ARG A 197 -2.78 17.14 -0.83
CA ARG A 197 -1.53 16.80 -1.53
C ARG A 197 -1.68 16.70 -3.04
N PHE A 198 -2.88 16.46 -3.52
CA PHE A 198 -3.17 16.25 -4.93
C PHE A 198 -4.38 17.09 -5.35
N ARG A 199 -4.40 17.51 -6.61
CA ARG A 199 -5.51 18.29 -7.18
C ARG A 199 -6.63 17.39 -7.70
N SER A 200 -6.27 16.21 -8.20
CA SER A 200 -7.21 15.20 -8.69
C SER A 200 -7.17 13.97 -7.78
N VAL A 201 -8.29 13.67 -7.13
CA VAL A 201 -8.42 12.53 -6.20
C VAL A 201 -9.72 11.77 -6.47
N GLU A 202 -9.58 10.50 -6.78
CA GLU A 202 -10.69 9.56 -6.90
C GLU A 202 -10.60 8.53 -5.79
N ILE A 203 -11.72 8.23 -5.11
CA ILE A 203 -11.80 7.16 -4.11
C ILE A 203 -13.05 6.32 -4.39
N THR A 204 -12.86 5.02 -4.58
CA THR A 204 -13.92 4.02 -4.70
C THR A 204 -13.90 3.12 -3.49
N VAL A 205 -15.03 2.99 -2.79
CA VAL A 205 -15.16 2.09 -1.63
C VAL A 205 -15.72 0.75 -2.10
N VAL A 206 -14.99 -0.32 -1.78
CA VAL A 206 -15.41 -1.70 -2.06
C VAL A 206 -15.32 -2.49 -0.75
N GLY A 207 -16.48 -2.82 -0.17
CA GLY A 207 -16.53 -3.40 1.16
C GLY A 207 -15.89 -2.48 2.22
N CYS A 208 -14.90 -2.99 2.93
CA CYS A 208 -14.16 -2.22 3.95
C CYS A 208 -12.90 -1.53 3.39
N VAL A 209 -12.68 -1.56 2.07
CA VAL A 209 -11.47 -1.07 1.44
C VAL A 209 -11.76 0.18 0.63
N ALA A 210 -10.99 1.24 0.87
CA ALA A 210 -10.92 2.39 -0.02
C ALA A 210 -9.81 2.16 -1.05
N LEU A 211 -10.19 2.14 -2.33
CA LEU A 211 -9.29 2.19 -3.48
C LEU A 211 -9.15 3.66 -3.88
N PHE A 212 -7.93 4.16 -3.94
CA PHE A 212 -7.69 5.57 -4.28
C PHE A 212 -6.75 5.73 -5.46
N VAL A 213 -6.96 6.79 -6.22
CA VAL A 213 -6.10 7.27 -7.30
C VAL A 213 -5.95 8.77 -7.14
N ALA A 214 -4.71 9.25 -7.12
CA ALA A 214 -4.39 10.66 -6.91
C ALA A 214 -3.36 11.14 -7.95
N ARG A 215 -3.60 12.30 -8.53
CA ARG A 215 -2.78 12.92 -9.59
C ARG A 215 -2.58 14.39 -9.31
N GLU A 216 -1.70 15.00 -10.09
CA GLU A 216 -1.41 16.44 -10.03
C GLU A 216 -1.00 16.85 -8.60
N PRO A 217 0.21 16.45 -8.15
CA PRO A 217 0.69 16.80 -6.82
C PRO A 217 0.76 18.32 -6.66
N ARG A 218 0.47 18.77 -5.43
CA ARG A 218 0.51 20.21 -5.03
C ARG A 218 1.90 20.62 -4.57
#